data_55fa45b41ebc5a60cc11e7bd3bfe1ea0
#
_entry.id   55fa45b41ebc5a60cc11e7bd3bfe1ea0
#
_cell.length_a   1.000
_cell.length_b   1.000
_cell.length_c   1.000
_cell.angle_alpha   90.00
_cell.angle_beta   90.00
_cell.angle_gamma   90.00
#
_symmetry.space_group_name_H-M   'P 1'
#
loop_
_entity.id
_entity.type
_entity.pdbx_description
1 polymer ?
#
loop_
_entity_poly.entity_id
_entity_poly.type
_entity_poly.pdbx_seq_one_letter_code
_entity_poly.pdbx_strand_id
1 'polypeptide(L)'
;MIWKLLKKITNNSDIAIDLGTANTLIWIKGEGIVLNEPSIIARDTINNKICAVGQEANKMLGKTHPGLETIRPLQDGVIADDDMTNEMIKHFLKKINKNNFSRPRIIICIPSGITKLEERAIKEAAEVGGNASEVYLIKEPMAAAIGIGIDVSSPQGHMIVDIGGGTTEIAVIAL
;
A
#
# COMPACT_ATOMS: atom_id res chain seq x y z
N MET A 1 -33.50 -15.04 1.56
CA MET A 1 -32.30 -15.47 2.32
C MET A 1 -31.12 -15.83 1.39
N ILE A 2 -31.32 -16.61 0.33
CA ILE A 2 -30.33 -17.00 -0.69
C ILE A 2 -29.72 -15.80 -1.42
N TRP A 3 -30.52 -14.77 -1.76
CA TRP A 3 -30.06 -13.54 -2.44
C TRP A 3 -29.04 -12.74 -1.62
N LYS A 4 -29.16 -12.69 -0.28
CA LYS A 4 -28.16 -12.08 0.61
C LYS A 4 -26.86 -12.89 0.67
N LEU A 5 -26.98 -14.24 0.55
CA LEU A 5 -25.82 -15.14 0.49
C LEU A 5 -25.08 -14.98 -0.84
N LEU A 6 -25.80 -14.96 -1.97
CA LEU A 6 -25.23 -14.74 -3.29
C LEU A 6 -24.55 -13.37 -3.42
N LYS A 7 -25.14 -12.30 -2.86
CA LYS A 7 -24.51 -10.96 -2.79
C LYS A 7 -23.21 -10.96 -1.98
N LYS A 8 -23.09 -11.84 -0.99
CA LYS A 8 -21.90 -11.99 -0.15
C LYS A 8 -20.79 -12.79 -0.85
N ILE A 9 -21.16 -13.66 -1.81
CA ILE A 9 -20.23 -14.48 -2.61
C ILE A 9 -19.71 -13.71 -3.84
N THR A 10 -20.46 -12.70 -4.32
CA THR A 10 -20.10 -11.90 -5.52
C THR A 10 -19.53 -10.52 -5.20
N ASN A 11 -19.32 -10.16 -3.94
CA ASN A 11 -18.69 -8.90 -3.56
C ASN A 11 -17.17 -9.01 -3.71
N ASN A 12 -16.69 -8.89 -4.93
CA ASN A 12 -15.30 -8.49 -5.17
C ASN A 12 -15.18 -7.05 -4.66
N SER A 13 -14.67 -6.89 -3.45
CA SER A 13 -14.33 -5.58 -2.92
C SER A 13 -13.14 -5.04 -3.70
N ASP A 14 -13.28 -3.88 -4.32
CA ASP A 14 -12.15 -3.18 -4.92
C ASP A 14 -11.40 -2.46 -3.80
N ILE A 15 -10.10 -2.67 -3.72
CA ILE A 15 -9.21 -2.08 -2.70
C ILE A 15 -8.20 -1.20 -3.42
N ALA A 16 -8.00 0.01 -2.92
CA ALA A 16 -6.89 0.87 -3.32
C ALA A 16 -5.92 1.04 -2.15
N ILE A 17 -4.63 0.90 -2.44
CA ILE A 17 -3.54 1.07 -1.48
C ILE A 17 -2.66 2.22 -1.97
N ASP A 18 -2.47 3.22 -1.11
CA ASP A 18 -1.44 4.23 -1.28
C ASP A 18 -0.26 3.86 -0.38
N LEU A 19 0.84 3.44 -1.00
CA LEU A 19 2.02 2.92 -0.31
C LEU A 19 3.03 4.05 -0.11
N GLY A 20 2.68 5.03 0.73
CA GLY A 20 3.51 6.20 0.96
C GLY A 20 4.67 5.96 1.93
N THR A 21 5.71 6.79 1.80
CA THR A 21 6.92 6.77 2.66
C THR A 21 6.59 7.01 4.13
N ALA A 22 5.70 7.96 4.42
CA ALA A 22 5.33 8.30 5.80
C ALA A 22 4.20 7.41 6.33
N ASN A 23 3.13 7.26 5.55
CA ASN A 23 1.93 6.51 5.91
C ASN A 23 1.46 5.66 4.73
N THR A 24 0.88 4.52 5.05
CA THR A 24 0.13 3.69 4.12
C THR A 24 -1.36 3.91 4.35
N LEU A 25 -2.10 4.20 3.27
CA LEU A 25 -3.56 4.31 3.30
C LEU A 25 -4.19 3.15 2.53
N ILE A 26 -5.30 2.62 3.07
CA ILE A 26 -6.11 1.63 2.34
C ILE A 26 -7.55 2.11 2.30
N TRP A 27 -8.07 2.13 1.10
CA TRP A 27 -9.45 2.46 0.79
C TRP A 27 -10.18 1.23 0.24
N ILE A 28 -11.41 1.01 0.69
CA ILE A 28 -12.28 -0.05 0.20
C ILE A 28 -13.53 0.57 -0.43
N LYS A 29 -13.91 0.08 -1.59
CA LYS A 29 -15.10 0.52 -2.30
C LYS A 29 -16.35 0.38 -1.44
N GLY A 30 -17.04 1.49 -1.21
CA GLY A 30 -18.25 1.55 -0.39
C GLY A 30 -18.01 1.70 1.10
N GLU A 31 -16.77 1.60 1.59
CA GLU A 31 -16.41 1.78 3.00
C GLU A 31 -15.55 3.04 3.23
N GLY A 32 -14.87 3.52 2.18
CA GLY A 32 -13.94 4.65 2.29
C GLY A 32 -12.56 4.23 2.79
N ILE A 33 -11.83 5.15 3.44
CA ILE A 33 -10.52 4.88 4.03
C ILE A 33 -10.70 4.03 5.29
N VAL A 34 -10.23 2.79 5.24
CA VAL A 34 -10.35 1.81 6.33
C VAL A 34 -9.05 1.64 7.12
N LEU A 35 -7.92 2.11 6.56
CA LEU A 35 -6.62 2.09 7.22
C LEU A 35 -5.85 3.35 6.84
N ASN A 36 -5.26 3.99 7.85
CA ASN A 36 -4.29 5.07 7.70
C ASN A 36 -3.27 4.89 8.82
N GLU A 37 -2.14 4.29 8.49
CA GLU A 37 -1.13 3.95 9.47
C GLU A 37 0.28 4.30 8.99
N PRO A 38 1.21 4.61 9.91
CA PRO A 38 2.60 4.84 9.58
C PRO A 38 3.23 3.65 8.85
N SER A 39 4.01 3.93 7.81
CA SER A 39 4.78 2.92 7.07
C SER A 39 6.04 2.56 7.87
N ILE A 40 5.85 1.78 8.93
CA ILE A 40 6.92 1.39 9.87
C ILE A 40 6.69 -0.02 10.40
N ILE A 41 7.78 -0.74 10.61
CA ILE A 41 7.81 -2.09 11.18
C ILE A 41 8.74 -2.10 12.39
N ALA A 42 8.38 -2.86 13.42
CA ALA A 42 9.28 -3.25 14.49
C ALA A 42 9.58 -4.75 14.37
N ARG A 43 10.87 -5.10 14.41
CA ARG A 43 11.33 -6.49 14.40
C ARG A 43 12.25 -6.80 15.58
N ASP A 44 12.18 -8.04 16.02
CA ASP A 44 13.16 -8.63 16.93
C ASP A 44 14.40 -8.99 16.12
N THR A 45 15.54 -8.39 16.47
CA THR A 45 16.82 -8.61 15.77
C THR A 45 17.47 -9.95 16.10
N ILE A 46 17.06 -10.60 17.21
CA ILE A 46 17.59 -11.90 17.63
C ILE A 46 16.93 -13.02 16.82
N ASN A 47 15.60 -12.98 16.73
CA ASN A 47 14.81 -14.02 16.07
C ASN A 47 14.39 -13.65 14.64
N ASN A 48 14.71 -12.44 14.20
CA ASN A 48 14.29 -11.84 12.92
C ASN A 48 12.77 -11.89 12.70
N LYS A 49 11.97 -11.74 13.78
CA LYS A 49 10.51 -11.77 13.73
C LYS A 49 9.93 -10.36 13.79
N ILE A 50 8.89 -10.14 13.00
CA ILE A 50 8.09 -8.92 13.07
C ILE A 50 7.28 -8.95 14.36
N CYS A 51 7.47 -7.90 15.18
CA CYS A 51 6.78 -7.72 16.46
C CYS A 51 5.56 -6.82 16.31
N ALA A 52 5.65 -5.80 15.46
CA ALA A 52 4.59 -4.84 15.25
C ALA A 52 4.70 -4.17 13.87
N VAL A 53 3.59 -3.64 13.38
CA VAL A 53 3.51 -2.90 12.11
C VAL A 53 2.60 -1.68 12.31
N GLY A 54 2.88 -0.61 11.59
CA GLY A 54 2.04 0.58 11.59
C GLY A 54 2.06 1.32 12.93
N GLN A 55 0.89 1.69 13.41
CA GLN A 55 0.75 2.47 14.65
C GLN A 55 1.38 1.80 15.87
N GLU A 56 1.33 0.48 15.97
CA GLU A 56 1.95 -0.25 17.08
C GLU A 56 3.47 -0.19 17.01
N ALA A 57 4.06 -0.33 15.82
CA ALA A 57 5.48 -0.17 15.61
C ALA A 57 5.93 1.27 15.88
N ASN A 58 5.12 2.26 15.50
CA ASN A 58 5.40 3.68 15.72
C ASN A 58 5.49 4.04 17.22
N LYS A 59 4.74 3.36 18.09
CA LYS A 59 4.83 3.52 19.55
C LYS A 59 6.18 3.04 20.12
N MET A 60 6.90 2.21 19.36
CA MET A 60 8.20 1.65 19.74
C MET A 60 9.36 2.49 19.20
N LEU A 61 9.09 3.43 18.30
CA LEU A 61 10.10 4.30 17.71
C LEU A 61 10.82 5.11 18.79
N GLY A 62 12.15 5.11 18.76
CA GLY A 62 12.99 5.81 19.73
C GLY A 62 13.08 5.16 21.11
N LYS A 63 12.41 4.04 21.35
CA LYS A 63 12.54 3.26 22.58
C LYS A 63 13.67 2.26 22.39
N THR A 64 14.78 2.49 23.08
CA THR A 64 15.92 1.57 23.08
C THR A 64 15.59 0.32 23.88
N HIS A 65 15.37 -0.79 23.18
CA HIS A 65 15.32 -2.13 23.78
C HIS A 65 16.37 -3.00 23.07
N PRO A 66 17.29 -3.63 23.80
CA PRO A 66 18.23 -4.58 23.19
C PRO A 66 17.44 -5.65 22.44
N GLY A 67 17.70 -5.80 21.15
CA GLY A 67 17.03 -6.79 20.31
C GLY A 67 15.75 -6.31 19.62
N LEU A 68 15.36 -5.03 19.74
CA LEU A 68 14.24 -4.46 18.98
C LEU A 68 14.73 -3.35 18.03
N GLU A 69 14.38 -3.46 16.76
CA GLU A 69 14.67 -2.46 15.74
C GLU A 69 13.37 -1.98 15.09
N THR A 70 13.27 -0.66 14.86
CA THR A 70 12.17 -0.08 14.06
C THR A 70 12.70 0.37 12.71
N ILE A 71 12.05 -0.07 11.64
CA ILE A 71 12.46 0.12 10.25
C ILE A 71 11.34 0.85 9.50
N ARG A 72 11.72 1.83 8.68
CA ARG A 72 10.86 2.38 7.63
C ARG A 72 11.24 1.70 6.31
N PRO A 73 10.41 0.78 5.81
CA PRO A 73 10.74 0.01 4.61
C PRO A 73 10.77 0.86 3.33
N LEU A 74 10.09 2.01 3.37
CA LEU A 74 10.04 2.99 2.30
C LEU A 74 10.75 4.25 2.76
N GLN A 75 11.75 4.71 2.01
CA GLN A 75 12.51 5.92 2.29
C GLN A 75 12.78 6.67 0.99
N ASP A 76 12.61 7.98 1.00
CA ASP A 76 12.93 8.86 -0.12
C ASP A 76 12.35 8.41 -1.47
N GLY A 77 11.12 7.86 -1.45
CA GLY A 77 10.41 7.38 -2.64
C GLY A 77 10.95 6.10 -3.26
N VAL A 78 11.77 5.36 -2.52
CA VAL A 78 12.27 4.06 -2.94
C VAL A 78 11.99 3.00 -1.87
N ILE A 79 12.00 1.74 -2.29
CA ILE A 79 11.93 0.62 -1.36
C ILE A 79 13.35 0.41 -0.81
N ALA A 80 13.53 0.69 0.49
CA ALA A 80 14.80 0.51 1.17
C ALA A 80 14.98 -0.92 1.70
N ASP A 81 13.88 -1.63 1.94
CA ASP A 81 13.87 -3.01 2.41
C ASP A 81 12.66 -3.75 1.79
N ASP A 82 12.93 -4.60 0.81
CA ASP A 82 11.92 -5.35 0.06
C ASP A 82 11.13 -6.31 0.96
N ASP A 83 11.82 -7.06 1.79
CA ASP A 83 11.21 -8.08 2.65
C ASP A 83 10.28 -7.43 3.67
N MET A 84 10.71 -6.33 4.28
CA MET A 84 9.91 -5.59 5.24
C MET A 84 8.74 -4.88 4.57
N THR A 85 8.91 -4.35 3.35
CA THR A 85 7.80 -3.77 2.56
C THR A 85 6.72 -4.82 2.29
N ASN A 86 7.13 -6.00 1.83
CA ASN A 86 6.22 -7.10 1.54
C ASN A 86 5.46 -7.57 2.79
N GLU A 87 6.16 -7.71 3.91
CA GLU A 87 5.53 -8.11 5.17
C GLU A 87 4.58 -7.01 5.71
N MET A 88 4.91 -5.74 5.53
CA MET A 88 4.03 -4.62 5.88
C MET A 88 2.73 -4.67 5.08
N ILE A 89 2.80 -4.85 3.77
CA ILE A 89 1.63 -4.98 2.88
C ILE A 89 0.77 -6.16 3.32
N LYS A 90 1.37 -7.33 3.51
CA LYS A 90 0.66 -8.52 3.99
C LYS A 90 -0.04 -8.30 5.33
N HIS A 91 0.63 -7.63 6.27
CA HIS A 91 0.07 -7.33 7.57
C HIS A 91 -1.15 -6.40 7.47
N PHE A 92 -1.03 -5.30 6.73
CA PHE A 92 -2.14 -4.35 6.55
C PHE A 92 -3.32 -4.99 5.83
N LEU A 93 -3.08 -5.78 4.79
CA LEU A 93 -4.15 -6.49 4.08
C LEU A 93 -4.84 -7.53 4.98
N LYS A 94 -4.10 -8.27 5.79
CA LYS A 94 -4.69 -9.18 6.80
C LYS A 94 -5.51 -8.42 7.84
N LYS A 95 -5.04 -7.24 8.27
CA LYS A 95 -5.72 -6.41 9.27
C LYS A 95 -7.10 -5.93 8.80
N ILE A 96 -7.25 -5.57 7.53
CA ILE A 96 -8.53 -5.12 6.95
C ILE A 96 -9.43 -6.29 6.53
N ASN A 97 -8.86 -7.44 6.17
CA ASN A 97 -9.60 -8.61 5.68
C ASN A 97 -10.18 -9.44 6.84
N LYS A 98 -11.07 -8.84 7.62
CA LYS A 98 -11.74 -9.51 8.76
C LYS A 98 -12.70 -10.63 8.35
N ASN A 99 -13.10 -10.68 7.08
CA ASN A 99 -14.10 -11.61 6.56
C ASN A 99 -13.57 -12.39 5.36
N ASN A 100 -12.77 -13.37 5.54
CA ASN A 100 -12.05 -14.28 4.60
C ASN A 100 -12.77 -14.75 3.30
N PHE A 101 -13.77 -14.04 2.77
CA PHE A 101 -14.65 -14.58 1.72
C PHE A 101 -14.60 -13.86 0.36
N SER A 102 -13.92 -12.74 0.24
CA SER A 102 -13.79 -12.06 -1.05
C SER A 102 -12.36 -12.17 -1.57
N ARG A 103 -12.23 -12.42 -2.87
CA ARG A 103 -10.96 -12.27 -3.59
C ARG A 103 -10.96 -10.87 -4.21
N PRO A 104 -10.45 -9.85 -3.53
CA PRO A 104 -10.54 -8.47 -4.00
C PRO A 104 -9.66 -8.25 -5.25
N ARG A 105 -10.02 -7.24 -6.05
CA ARG A 105 -9.07 -6.60 -6.95
C ARG A 105 -8.36 -5.52 -6.16
N ILE A 106 -7.06 -5.46 -6.27
CA ILE A 106 -6.23 -4.50 -5.54
C ILE A 106 -5.50 -3.61 -6.54
N ILE A 107 -5.59 -2.30 -6.39
CA ILE A 107 -4.71 -1.34 -7.05
C ILE A 107 -3.78 -0.75 -6.01
N ILE A 108 -2.48 -0.68 -6.32
CA ILE A 108 -1.45 -0.16 -5.43
C ILE A 108 -0.74 1.00 -6.11
N CYS A 109 -0.73 2.16 -5.45
CA CYS A 109 0.12 3.28 -5.82
C CYS A 109 1.55 2.94 -5.44
N ILE A 110 2.47 3.18 -6.39
CA ILE A 110 3.89 2.91 -6.24
C ILE A 110 4.70 4.10 -6.71
N PRO A 111 5.86 4.37 -6.09
CA PRO A 111 6.77 5.41 -6.54
C PRO A 111 7.22 5.19 -7.99
N SER A 112 7.53 6.27 -8.68
CA SER A 112 7.93 6.19 -10.10
C SER A 112 9.29 5.51 -10.30
N GLY A 113 10.16 5.54 -9.28
CA GLY A 113 11.54 5.06 -9.33
C GLY A 113 11.75 3.58 -9.05
N ILE A 114 10.71 2.80 -8.74
CA ILE A 114 10.89 1.39 -8.39
C ILE A 114 11.25 0.52 -9.59
N THR A 115 12.01 -0.53 -9.33
CA THR A 115 12.46 -1.52 -10.32
C THR A 115 11.36 -2.52 -10.68
N LYS A 116 11.54 -3.24 -11.79
CA LYS A 116 10.62 -4.32 -12.19
C LYS A 116 10.59 -5.49 -11.20
N LEU A 117 11.68 -5.71 -10.48
CA LEU A 117 11.76 -6.75 -9.45
C LEU A 117 10.90 -6.37 -8.25
N GLU A 118 11.01 -5.13 -7.78
CA GLU A 118 10.20 -4.58 -6.69
C GLU A 118 8.71 -4.53 -7.08
N GLU A 119 8.37 -4.11 -8.30
CA GLU A 119 6.98 -4.16 -8.81
C GLU A 119 6.40 -5.58 -8.68
N ARG A 120 7.19 -6.61 -9.04
CA ARG A 120 6.77 -8.00 -8.95
C ARG A 120 6.59 -8.45 -7.50
N ALA A 121 7.53 -8.09 -6.62
CA ALA A 121 7.48 -8.43 -5.21
C ALA A 121 6.25 -7.82 -4.51
N ILE A 122 5.93 -6.54 -4.79
CA ILE A 122 4.73 -5.88 -4.29
C ILE A 122 3.45 -6.60 -4.76
N LYS A 123 3.38 -6.98 -6.03
CA LYS A 123 2.23 -7.74 -6.56
C LYS A 123 2.05 -9.06 -5.81
N GLU A 124 3.12 -9.83 -5.68
CA GLU A 124 3.10 -11.11 -4.98
C GLU A 124 2.71 -10.95 -3.50
N ALA A 125 3.22 -9.93 -2.83
CA ALA A 125 2.85 -9.62 -1.44
C ALA A 125 1.35 -9.32 -1.30
N ALA A 126 0.77 -8.58 -2.25
CA ALA A 126 -0.66 -8.27 -2.26
C ALA A 126 -1.52 -9.48 -2.64
N GLU A 127 -1.10 -10.29 -3.60
CA GLU A 127 -1.78 -11.53 -3.98
C GLU A 127 -1.87 -12.50 -2.80
N VAL A 128 -0.74 -12.74 -2.12
CA VAL A 128 -0.66 -13.66 -0.97
C VAL A 128 -1.31 -13.04 0.27
N GLY A 129 -0.97 -11.78 0.61
CA GLY A 129 -1.45 -11.14 1.84
C GLY A 129 -2.93 -10.77 1.80
N GLY A 130 -3.41 -10.33 0.64
CA GLY A 130 -4.79 -9.90 0.42
C GLY A 130 -5.72 -10.98 -0.14
N ASN A 131 -5.18 -12.15 -0.48
CA ASN A 131 -5.91 -13.18 -1.26
C ASN A 131 -6.57 -12.57 -2.51
N ALA A 132 -5.83 -11.68 -3.20
CA ALA A 132 -6.37 -10.92 -4.31
C ALA A 132 -6.68 -11.80 -5.53
N SER A 133 -7.72 -11.44 -6.29
CA SER A 133 -7.98 -12.04 -7.60
C SER A 133 -7.11 -11.45 -8.68
N GLU A 134 -6.82 -10.14 -8.56
CA GLU A 134 -6.04 -9.36 -9.52
C GLU A 134 -5.34 -8.22 -8.77
N VAL A 135 -4.09 -7.93 -9.14
CA VAL A 135 -3.32 -6.81 -8.60
C VAL A 135 -2.81 -5.92 -9.72
N TYR A 136 -3.12 -4.64 -9.62
CA TYR A 136 -2.69 -3.60 -10.54
C TYR A 136 -1.75 -2.64 -9.82
N LEU A 137 -0.76 -2.14 -10.53
CA LEU A 137 0.13 -1.09 -10.04
C LEU A 137 -0.11 0.18 -10.84
N ILE A 138 -0.12 1.31 -10.14
CA ILE A 138 -0.23 2.64 -10.74
C ILE A 138 0.86 3.54 -10.16
N LYS A 139 1.50 4.36 -11.00
CA LYS A 139 2.48 5.33 -10.51
C LYS A 139 1.80 6.46 -9.75
N GLU A 140 2.42 6.92 -8.64
CA GLU A 140 1.88 7.97 -7.76
C GLU A 140 1.39 9.21 -8.52
N PRO A 141 2.15 9.83 -9.45
CA PRO A 141 1.67 11.01 -10.16
C PRO A 141 0.45 10.75 -11.05
N MET A 142 0.32 9.54 -11.59
CA MET A 142 -0.84 9.15 -12.39
C MET A 142 -2.07 8.98 -11.49
N ALA A 143 -1.90 8.37 -10.33
CA ALA A 143 -2.99 8.23 -9.35
C ALA A 143 -3.44 9.62 -8.84
N ALA A 144 -2.49 10.51 -8.56
CA ALA A 144 -2.77 11.88 -8.16
C ALA A 144 -3.57 12.65 -9.22
N ALA A 145 -3.16 12.55 -10.50
CA ALA A 145 -3.86 13.18 -11.61
C ALA A 145 -5.32 12.71 -11.72
N ILE A 146 -5.54 11.40 -11.64
CA ILE A 146 -6.89 10.81 -11.65
C ILE A 146 -7.68 11.29 -10.43
N GLY A 147 -7.05 11.32 -9.26
CA GLY A 147 -7.69 11.69 -8.00
C GLY A 147 -8.20 13.13 -7.97
N ILE A 148 -7.52 14.06 -8.63
CA ILE A 148 -7.95 15.46 -8.79
C ILE A 148 -8.86 15.69 -10.00
N GLY A 149 -9.23 14.63 -10.73
CA GLY A 149 -10.19 14.68 -11.84
C GLY A 149 -9.61 15.12 -13.17
N ILE A 150 -8.29 15.02 -13.38
CA ILE A 150 -7.68 15.25 -14.69
C ILE A 150 -8.04 14.08 -15.61
N ASP A 151 -8.50 14.42 -16.82
CA ASP A 151 -8.67 13.42 -17.88
C ASP A 151 -7.29 13.07 -18.46
N VAL A 152 -6.72 12.00 -17.93
CA VAL A 152 -5.40 11.49 -18.35
C VAL A 152 -5.40 10.89 -19.75
N SER A 153 -6.56 10.76 -20.40
CA SER A 153 -6.72 10.34 -21.80
C SER A 153 -6.73 11.53 -22.77
N SER A 154 -6.75 12.75 -22.25
CA SER A 154 -6.70 13.97 -23.05
C SER A 154 -5.32 14.17 -23.67
N PRO A 155 -5.22 14.66 -24.93
CA PRO A 155 -3.95 15.04 -25.54
C PRO A 155 -3.32 16.26 -24.90
N GLN A 156 -4.00 16.90 -23.95
CA GLN A 156 -3.50 18.07 -23.24
C GLN A 156 -2.46 17.66 -22.19
N GLY A 157 -1.29 18.28 -22.22
CA GLY A 157 -0.25 18.06 -21.21
C GLY A 157 -0.62 18.64 -19.86
N HIS A 158 -0.46 17.87 -18.82
CA HIS A 158 -0.67 18.27 -17.41
C HIS A 158 0.59 18.00 -16.61
N MET A 159 1.04 18.99 -15.84
CA MET A 159 2.13 18.79 -14.88
C MET A 159 1.55 18.55 -13.50
N ILE A 160 1.98 17.45 -12.88
CA ILE A 160 1.63 17.08 -11.51
C ILE A 160 2.87 17.31 -10.64
N VAL A 161 2.67 17.97 -9.51
CA VAL A 161 3.67 18.07 -8.44
C VAL A 161 3.05 17.45 -7.21
N ASP A 162 3.55 16.28 -6.85
CA ASP A 162 3.11 15.53 -5.67
C ASP A 162 4.14 15.72 -4.55
N ILE A 163 3.70 16.32 -3.43
CA ILE A 163 4.55 16.61 -2.28
C ILE A 163 4.10 15.74 -1.12
N GLY A 164 4.84 14.65 -0.91
CA GLY A 164 4.59 13.68 0.14
C GLY A 164 5.36 13.95 1.45
N GLY A 165 5.30 13.00 2.36
CA GLY A 165 5.97 13.09 3.66
C GLY A 165 7.48 12.82 3.63
N GLY A 166 7.99 12.19 2.57
CA GLY A 166 9.42 11.87 2.39
C GLY A 166 9.94 12.17 0.99
N THR A 167 9.05 12.49 0.03
CA THR A 167 9.40 12.71 -1.38
C THR A 167 8.60 13.82 -2.00
N THR A 168 9.15 14.36 -3.08
CA THR A 168 8.42 15.21 -4.02
C THR A 168 8.60 14.62 -5.42
N GLU A 169 7.49 14.23 -6.05
CA GLU A 169 7.49 13.75 -7.43
C GLU A 169 6.93 14.81 -8.38
N ILE A 170 7.60 14.97 -9.51
CA ILE A 170 7.16 15.87 -10.59
C ILE A 170 7.01 15.05 -11.85
N ALA A 171 5.83 15.06 -12.45
CA ALA A 171 5.55 14.36 -13.68
C ALA A 171 4.77 15.21 -14.67
N VAL A 172 5.04 15.03 -15.95
CA VAL A 172 4.22 15.56 -17.04
C VAL A 172 3.46 14.39 -17.65
N ILE A 173 2.13 14.48 -17.67
CA ILE A 173 1.22 13.50 -18.25
C ILE A 173 0.68 14.09 -19.53
N ALA A 174 0.96 13.45 -20.65
CA ALA A 174 0.45 13.78 -21.99
C ALA A 174 0.31 12.50 -22.80
N LEU A 175 -0.74 12.40 -23.62
CA LEU A 175 -0.94 11.35 -24.62
C LEU A 175 -0.65 11.87 -26.02
#